data_0fc02c55bda24423b220ab6b38994ab1
#
_entry.id   0fc02c55bda24423b220ab6b38994ab1
#
_cell.length_a   1.000
_cell.length_b   1.000
_cell.length_c   1.000
_cell.angle_alpha   90.00
_cell.angle_beta   90.00
_cell.angle_gamma   90.00
#
_symmetry.space_group_name_H-M   'P 1'
#
loop_
_entity.id
_entity.type
_entity.pdbx_description
1 polymer ?
#
loop_
_entity_poly.entity_id
_entity_poly.type
_entity_poly.pdbx_seq_one_letter_code
_entity_poly.pdbx_strand_id
1 'polypeptide(L)'
;MSGLGLEWSPVRAADVTRAALASAARRLQASIDRSPVPALAVLTTFYLCVVAVLSSLKLLWLDELITVHIAQLGSVGAIWNALAQGADPNPPISHLLVHASRMIFGDHEWAYRLPSFLGYGCGLVSLFAFLARRIPATWALAGTVLSMAMAAFDYSFESRSYAIVDGLVMLAVLCWSVAVDPASRRSLRNLALAAMVLALAAGISTNYFAVLAILPIAAGEVVRTLRALRESRHMQSGLARPRRFAAIDFPIWIGLFAAGSTLLAYRKMIAHAIAQFAPYAWNKVSIDQVFDSYTEMVEVVLYPILALFAFALVLFFVSRQLAPACRDCRTSLARRWIGSVMFPASRDLPVPAHEAAAIFALMTYPILGYVVASLRGGMLSPRFVIPVCFGFAIAATLVAYRLFRSLPRAGVAMLCFCLAWFIARESVVAAMYAQQKQAFYNLVDALPEAEAAVPSGTPIVIPDPLLALTFRHYAPASLAARVVFPLDFPAIRTFRHDDSPEENLWAGRNILYPMPIVPLATFQHAAGNYLIIAKDENWLIEDLRAHLYPVRRLPIETHAKDIGGFTPLAHGTPAFYVGVGDAVLSGRSLPGLVPEPFRAADNLPGSRSMVPGETTQNPSK
;
A
#
# COMPACT_ATOMS: atom_id res chain seq x y z
N MET A 1 22.69 70.10 -15.85
CA MET A 1 22.15 68.78 -16.17
C MET A 1 22.66 67.81 -15.13
N SER A 2 21.89 67.66 -14.03
CA SER A 2 22.24 66.80 -12.90
C SER A 2 21.64 65.39 -13.14
N GLY A 3 22.52 64.42 -13.38
CA GLY A 3 22.16 63.03 -13.58
C GLY A 3 21.60 62.42 -12.29
N LEU A 4 20.36 61.97 -12.34
CA LEU A 4 19.77 61.06 -11.36
C LEU A 4 20.41 59.68 -11.52
N GLY A 5 21.51 59.45 -10.77
CA GLY A 5 22.12 58.16 -10.57
C GLY A 5 21.21 57.31 -9.69
N LEU A 6 20.37 56.48 -10.32
CA LEU A 6 19.71 55.34 -9.65
C LEU A 6 20.79 54.32 -9.26
N GLU A 7 21.38 54.47 -8.07
CA GLU A 7 22.22 53.41 -7.48
C GLU A 7 21.37 52.16 -7.24
N TRP A 8 21.57 51.17 -8.12
CA TRP A 8 21.01 49.83 -8.01
C TRP A 8 21.75 49.10 -6.86
N SER A 9 21.22 49.23 -5.63
CA SER A 9 21.76 48.49 -4.51
C SER A 9 21.13 47.08 -4.48
N PRO A 10 21.92 46.01 -4.59
CA PRO A 10 21.43 44.62 -4.53
C PRO A 10 20.68 44.32 -3.21
N VAL A 11 20.99 45.05 -2.14
CA VAL A 11 20.29 44.95 -0.84
C VAL A 11 18.83 45.42 -0.97
N ARG A 12 18.56 46.54 -1.65
CA ARG A 12 17.20 47.06 -1.84
C ARG A 12 16.36 46.12 -2.71
N ALA A 13 16.96 45.54 -3.74
CA ALA A 13 16.28 44.54 -4.61
C ALA A 13 15.89 43.27 -3.81
N ALA A 14 16.77 42.77 -2.95
CA ALA A 14 16.48 41.62 -2.09
C ALA A 14 15.37 41.90 -1.06
N ASP A 15 15.33 43.12 -0.48
CA ASP A 15 14.29 43.52 0.47
C ASP A 15 12.91 43.68 -0.19
N VAL A 16 12.84 44.24 -1.40
CA VAL A 16 11.62 44.35 -2.19
C VAL A 16 11.11 42.97 -2.56
N THR A 17 11.98 42.05 -2.99
CA THR A 17 11.62 40.69 -3.33
C THR A 17 11.08 39.92 -2.11
N ARG A 18 11.74 40.06 -0.95
CA ARG A 18 11.27 39.47 0.32
C ARG A 18 9.89 39.98 0.73
N ALA A 19 9.66 41.30 0.61
CA ALA A 19 8.38 41.93 0.93
C ALA A 19 7.26 41.46 0.01
N ALA A 20 7.55 41.34 -1.29
CA ALA A 20 6.63 40.83 -2.30
C ALA A 20 6.25 39.35 -2.05
N LEU A 21 7.22 38.46 -1.84
CA LEU A 21 7.02 37.07 -1.48
C LEU A 21 6.22 36.95 -0.20
N ALA A 22 6.52 37.75 0.79
CA ALA A 22 5.82 37.79 2.04
C ALA A 22 4.36 38.21 1.93
N SER A 23 4.07 39.14 1.02
CA SER A 23 2.70 39.59 0.71
C SER A 23 1.93 38.49 -0.07
N ALA A 24 2.58 37.87 -1.05
CA ALA A 24 2.00 36.78 -1.83
C ALA A 24 1.63 35.57 -0.95
N ALA A 25 2.53 35.14 -0.05
CA ALA A 25 2.28 34.05 0.89
C ALA A 25 1.09 34.35 1.82
N ARG A 26 0.97 35.59 2.34
CA ARG A 26 -0.21 35.98 3.14
C ARG A 26 -1.51 35.94 2.35
N ARG A 27 -1.50 36.43 1.10
CA ARG A 27 -2.68 36.38 0.22
C ARG A 27 -3.09 34.96 -0.08
N LEU A 28 -2.12 34.09 -0.40
CA LEU A 28 -2.36 32.67 -0.66
C LEU A 28 -2.96 31.97 0.57
N GLN A 29 -2.37 32.14 1.75
CA GLN A 29 -2.89 31.58 2.98
C GLN A 29 -4.33 32.05 3.25
N ALA A 30 -4.57 33.36 3.16
CA ALA A 30 -5.91 33.90 3.37
C ALA A 30 -6.93 33.43 2.32
N SER A 31 -6.51 33.18 1.09
CA SER A 31 -7.36 32.62 0.03
C SER A 31 -7.74 31.16 0.35
N ILE A 32 -6.76 30.32 0.70
CA ILE A 32 -6.97 28.92 1.07
C ILE A 32 -7.87 28.82 2.31
N ASP A 33 -7.57 29.60 3.35
CA ASP A 33 -8.30 29.52 4.63
C ASP A 33 -9.75 30.05 4.50
N ARG A 34 -10.04 30.97 3.55
CA ARG A 34 -11.41 31.44 3.26
C ARG A 34 -12.20 30.48 2.35
N SER A 35 -11.53 29.85 1.43
CA SER A 35 -12.15 29.00 0.40
C SER A 35 -11.38 27.69 0.28
N PRO A 36 -11.54 26.76 1.23
CA PRO A 36 -10.76 25.53 1.26
C PRO A 36 -11.13 24.53 0.14
N VAL A 37 -12.38 24.55 -0.33
CA VAL A 37 -12.87 23.58 -1.33
C VAL A 37 -12.14 23.70 -2.68
N PRO A 38 -11.96 24.88 -3.28
CA PRO A 38 -11.16 25.00 -4.51
C PRO A 38 -9.72 24.53 -4.33
N ALA A 39 -9.09 24.84 -3.19
CA ALA A 39 -7.72 24.43 -2.92
C ALA A 39 -7.62 22.89 -2.78
N LEU A 40 -8.58 22.25 -2.14
CA LEU A 40 -8.69 20.79 -2.07
C LEU A 40 -8.94 20.19 -3.46
N ALA A 41 -9.80 20.79 -4.28
CA ALA A 41 -10.05 20.33 -5.64
C ALA A 41 -8.78 20.38 -6.50
N VAL A 42 -7.99 21.46 -6.41
CA VAL A 42 -6.68 21.57 -7.08
C VAL A 42 -5.73 20.47 -6.60
N LEU A 43 -5.63 20.24 -5.30
CA LEU A 43 -4.79 19.18 -4.75
C LEU A 43 -5.25 17.79 -5.23
N THR A 44 -6.55 17.52 -5.23
CA THR A 44 -7.11 16.24 -5.70
C THR A 44 -6.86 16.04 -7.19
N THR A 45 -7.00 17.07 -8.01
CA THR A 45 -6.67 17.00 -9.44
C THR A 45 -5.18 16.75 -9.65
N PHE A 46 -4.32 17.45 -8.92
CA PHE A 46 -2.87 17.21 -8.93
C PHE A 46 -2.53 15.76 -8.55
N TYR A 47 -3.13 15.25 -7.47
CA TYR A 47 -3.00 13.86 -7.07
C TYR A 47 -3.38 12.90 -8.21
N LEU A 48 -4.55 13.07 -8.82
CA LEU A 48 -5.01 12.21 -9.91
C LEU A 48 -4.08 12.25 -11.13
N CYS A 49 -3.52 13.43 -11.45
CA CYS A 49 -2.53 13.54 -12.52
C CYS A 49 -1.25 12.77 -12.21
N VAL A 50 -0.73 12.87 -10.97
CA VAL A 50 0.49 12.17 -10.57
C VAL A 50 0.30 10.66 -10.60
N VAL A 51 -0.80 10.15 -10.01
CA VAL A 51 -1.05 8.68 -10.02
C VAL A 51 -1.29 8.15 -11.43
N ALA A 52 -1.91 8.93 -12.33
CA ALA A 52 -2.09 8.54 -13.73
C ALA A 52 -0.74 8.40 -14.44
N VAL A 53 0.19 9.36 -14.24
CA VAL A 53 1.55 9.30 -14.80
C VAL A 53 2.31 8.09 -14.25
N LEU A 54 2.38 7.91 -12.93
CA LEU A 54 3.09 6.80 -12.30
C LEU A 54 2.51 5.44 -12.72
N SER A 55 1.18 5.36 -12.80
CA SER A 55 0.50 4.16 -13.29
C SER A 55 0.88 3.78 -14.72
N SER A 56 1.15 4.75 -15.59
CA SER A 56 1.58 4.49 -16.98
C SER A 56 3.04 4.02 -17.08
N LEU A 57 3.87 4.34 -16.09
CA LEU A 57 5.27 3.94 -16.05
C LEU A 57 5.47 2.57 -15.41
N LYS A 58 4.68 2.23 -14.38
CA LYS A 58 4.80 0.99 -13.63
C LYS A 58 4.12 -0.17 -14.37
N LEU A 59 4.87 -1.24 -14.67
CA LEU A 59 4.31 -2.50 -15.15
C LEU A 59 3.40 -3.13 -14.07
N LEU A 60 2.39 -3.87 -14.50
CA LEU A 60 1.62 -4.74 -13.60
C LEU A 60 2.53 -5.86 -13.12
N TRP A 61 2.61 -6.05 -11.81
CA TRP A 61 3.43 -7.07 -11.19
C TRP A 61 2.57 -8.22 -10.63
N LEU A 62 3.21 -9.28 -10.11
CA LEU A 62 2.56 -10.53 -9.68
C LEU A 62 1.21 -10.33 -8.99
N ASP A 63 1.19 -9.57 -7.88
CA ASP A 63 -0.02 -9.39 -7.06
C ASP A 63 -1.14 -8.67 -7.83
N GLU A 64 -0.76 -7.68 -8.68
CA GLU A 64 -1.73 -6.97 -9.52
C GLU A 64 -2.27 -7.90 -10.60
N LEU A 65 -1.41 -8.70 -11.24
CA LEU A 65 -1.82 -9.65 -12.28
C LEU A 65 -2.73 -10.75 -11.73
N ILE A 66 -2.49 -11.25 -10.51
CA ILE A 66 -3.42 -12.15 -9.81
C ILE A 66 -4.79 -11.47 -9.68
N THR A 67 -4.82 -10.24 -9.18
CA THR A 67 -6.06 -9.47 -9.03
C THR A 67 -6.77 -9.27 -10.39
N VAL A 68 -6.02 -8.92 -11.44
CA VAL A 68 -6.53 -8.71 -12.79
C VAL A 68 -7.14 -10.00 -13.36
N HIS A 69 -6.44 -11.13 -13.26
CA HIS A 69 -6.96 -12.40 -13.75
C HIS A 69 -8.23 -12.85 -13.01
N ILE A 70 -8.30 -12.65 -11.68
CA ILE A 70 -9.52 -12.89 -10.91
C ILE A 70 -10.65 -11.97 -11.38
N ALA A 71 -10.36 -10.68 -11.59
CA ALA A 71 -11.34 -9.71 -12.06
C ALA A 71 -11.80 -9.93 -13.51
N GLN A 72 -11.05 -10.68 -14.31
CA GLN A 72 -11.41 -11.07 -15.67
C GLN A 72 -12.40 -12.24 -15.73
N LEU A 73 -12.68 -12.91 -14.63
CA LEU A 73 -13.70 -13.96 -14.57
C LEU A 73 -15.10 -13.42 -14.92
N GLY A 74 -15.88 -14.23 -15.60
CA GLY A 74 -17.13 -13.82 -16.24
C GLY A 74 -18.31 -13.53 -15.30
N SER A 75 -18.17 -13.77 -13.98
CA SER A 75 -19.26 -13.52 -13.02
C SER A 75 -18.76 -13.34 -11.59
N VAL A 76 -19.57 -12.66 -10.78
CA VAL A 76 -19.33 -12.50 -9.33
C VAL A 76 -19.21 -13.86 -8.62
N GLY A 77 -19.99 -14.85 -9.03
CA GLY A 77 -19.92 -16.21 -8.48
C GLY A 77 -18.60 -16.91 -8.82
N ALA A 78 -18.07 -16.72 -10.03
CA ALA A 78 -16.77 -17.27 -10.43
C ALA A 78 -15.63 -16.61 -9.62
N ILE A 79 -15.66 -15.29 -9.43
CA ILE A 79 -14.72 -14.55 -8.57
C ILE A 79 -14.75 -15.11 -7.14
N TRP A 80 -15.95 -15.24 -6.56
CA TRP A 80 -16.11 -15.79 -5.22
C TRP A 80 -15.53 -17.20 -5.09
N ASN A 81 -15.82 -18.08 -6.06
CA ASN A 81 -15.32 -19.46 -6.06
C ASN A 81 -13.79 -19.53 -6.19
N ALA A 82 -13.18 -18.69 -7.02
CA ALA A 82 -11.73 -18.62 -7.14
C ALA A 82 -11.07 -18.21 -5.82
N LEU A 83 -11.61 -17.18 -5.15
CA LEU A 83 -11.13 -16.74 -3.83
C LEU A 83 -11.35 -17.80 -2.75
N ALA A 84 -12.47 -18.50 -2.78
CA ALA A 84 -12.75 -19.59 -1.83
C ALA A 84 -11.81 -20.78 -2.01
N GLN A 85 -11.22 -20.96 -3.20
CA GLN A 85 -10.19 -21.96 -3.50
C GLN A 85 -8.77 -21.50 -3.20
N GLY A 86 -8.58 -20.28 -2.68
CA GLY A 86 -7.28 -19.75 -2.27
C GLY A 86 -6.47 -19.09 -3.39
N ALA A 87 -7.11 -18.67 -4.49
CA ALA A 87 -6.44 -17.97 -5.57
C ALA A 87 -5.86 -16.60 -5.16
N ASP A 88 -6.43 -15.94 -4.16
CA ASP A 88 -5.87 -14.76 -3.46
C ASP A 88 -6.36 -14.79 -2.00
N PRO A 89 -5.51 -14.48 -1.00
CA PRO A 89 -5.91 -14.49 0.40
C PRO A 89 -6.83 -13.32 0.80
N ASN A 90 -7.08 -12.34 -0.09
CA ASN A 90 -7.90 -11.18 0.19
C ASN A 90 -9.40 -11.46 0.00
N PRO A 91 -10.29 -10.76 0.72
CA PRO A 91 -11.74 -10.85 0.52
C PRO A 91 -12.19 -10.16 -0.78
N PRO A 92 -13.45 -10.37 -1.25
CA PRO A 92 -13.84 -10.16 -2.64
C PRO A 92 -13.99 -8.71 -3.09
N ILE A 93 -14.20 -7.72 -2.20
CA ILE A 93 -14.62 -6.37 -2.64
C ILE A 93 -13.59 -5.70 -3.55
N SER A 94 -12.28 -5.81 -3.28
CA SER A 94 -11.27 -5.25 -4.17
C SER A 94 -11.36 -5.83 -5.58
N HIS A 95 -11.49 -7.15 -5.71
CA HIS A 95 -11.62 -7.84 -6.99
C HIS A 95 -12.91 -7.47 -7.72
N LEU A 96 -14.03 -7.32 -7.00
CA LEU A 96 -15.31 -6.88 -7.57
C LEU A 96 -15.26 -5.44 -8.06
N LEU A 97 -14.56 -4.54 -7.35
CA LEU A 97 -14.35 -3.17 -7.79
C LEU A 97 -13.49 -3.10 -9.05
N VAL A 98 -12.42 -3.90 -9.12
CA VAL A 98 -11.58 -4.02 -10.33
C VAL A 98 -12.39 -4.62 -11.48
N HIS A 99 -13.19 -5.67 -11.23
CA HIS A 99 -14.11 -6.24 -12.23
C HIS A 99 -15.09 -5.19 -12.77
N ALA A 100 -15.75 -4.44 -11.89
CA ALA A 100 -16.68 -3.39 -12.29
C ALA A 100 -15.98 -2.27 -13.08
N SER A 101 -14.80 -1.83 -12.66
CA SER A 101 -14.00 -0.84 -13.37
C SER A 101 -13.64 -1.31 -14.78
N ARG A 102 -13.18 -2.55 -14.89
CA ARG A 102 -12.89 -3.19 -16.17
C ARG A 102 -14.12 -3.27 -17.09
N MET A 103 -15.27 -3.65 -16.55
CA MET A 103 -16.51 -3.75 -17.32
C MET A 103 -16.96 -2.41 -17.89
N ILE A 104 -16.66 -1.30 -17.22
CA ILE A 104 -17.03 0.06 -17.63
C ILE A 104 -15.99 0.65 -18.61
N PHE A 105 -14.71 0.47 -18.32
CA PHE A 105 -13.62 1.17 -18.98
C PHE A 105 -12.75 0.28 -19.89
N GLY A 106 -12.98 -1.04 -19.90
CA GLY A 106 -12.21 -2.00 -20.69
C GLY A 106 -10.93 -2.50 -20.00
N ASP A 107 -10.18 -3.31 -20.75
CA ASP A 107 -8.95 -3.99 -20.29
C ASP A 107 -7.73 -3.04 -20.42
N HIS A 108 -7.67 -2.03 -19.56
CA HIS A 108 -6.58 -1.06 -19.49
C HIS A 108 -5.94 -1.06 -18.10
N GLU A 109 -4.64 -0.89 -18.01
CA GLU A 109 -3.90 -0.88 -16.73
C GLU A 109 -4.46 0.14 -15.74
N TRP A 110 -4.77 1.35 -16.22
CA TRP A 110 -5.37 2.39 -15.38
C TRP A 110 -6.77 2.02 -14.89
N ALA A 111 -7.55 1.27 -15.70
CA ALA A 111 -8.88 0.82 -15.30
C ALA A 111 -8.80 -0.20 -14.16
N TYR A 112 -7.81 -1.08 -14.18
CA TYR A 112 -7.56 -2.02 -13.07
C TYR A 112 -7.13 -1.30 -11.78
N ARG A 113 -6.40 -0.18 -11.88
CA ARG A 113 -5.89 0.61 -10.76
C ARG A 113 -6.86 1.67 -10.25
N LEU A 114 -7.90 2.02 -11.03
CA LEU A 114 -8.87 3.08 -10.70
C LEU A 114 -9.52 2.93 -9.32
N PRO A 115 -9.93 1.73 -8.84
CA PRO A 115 -10.46 1.58 -7.49
C PRO A 115 -9.49 2.03 -6.40
N SER A 116 -8.20 1.77 -6.56
CA SER A 116 -7.14 2.22 -5.64
C SER A 116 -6.93 3.73 -5.71
N PHE A 117 -6.94 4.33 -6.92
CA PHE A 117 -6.90 5.79 -7.10
C PHE A 117 -8.00 6.48 -6.30
N LEU A 118 -9.24 6.00 -6.48
CA LEU A 118 -10.41 6.58 -5.82
C LEU A 118 -10.41 6.30 -4.31
N GLY A 119 -9.94 5.11 -3.89
CA GLY A 119 -9.83 4.72 -2.50
C GLY A 119 -8.90 5.65 -1.73
N TYR A 120 -7.65 5.79 -2.18
CA TYR A 120 -6.69 6.69 -1.53
C TYR A 120 -7.12 8.16 -1.61
N GLY A 121 -7.67 8.60 -2.75
CA GLY A 121 -8.24 9.94 -2.92
C GLY A 121 -9.34 10.24 -1.90
N CYS A 122 -10.23 9.28 -1.63
CA CYS A 122 -11.22 9.36 -0.55
C CYS A 122 -10.54 9.55 0.82
N GLY A 123 -9.45 8.84 1.08
CA GLY A 123 -8.63 8.98 2.27
C GLY A 123 -8.05 10.38 2.42
N LEU A 124 -7.48 10.94 1.35
CA LEU A 124 -6.92 12.30 1.35
C LEU A 124 -7.99 13.37 1.63
N VAL A 125 -9.16 13.26 1.00
CA VAL A 125 -10.30 14.17 1.24
C VAL A 125 -10.79 14.04 2.69
N SER A 126 -10.86 12.82 3.22
CA SER A 126 -11.26 12.55 4.60
C SER A 126 -10.25 13.08 5.60
N LEU A 127 -8.94 12.91 5.34
CA LEU A 127 -7.86 13.47 6.15
C LEU A 127 -7.91 15.00 6.18
N PHE A 128 -8.04 15.63 5.00
CA PHE A 128 -8.20 17.06 4.92
C PHE A 128 -9.40 17.54 5.74
N ALA A 129 -10.58 16.92 5.55
CA ALA A 129 -11.79 17.28 6.25
C ALA A 129 -11.66 17.10 7.77
N PHE A 130 -10.99 16.03 8.24
CA PHE A 130 -10.70 15.81 9.66
C PHE A 130 -9.82 16.92 10.23
N LEU A 131 -8.71 17.27 9.57
CA LEU A 131 -7.78 18.30 10.00
C LEU A 131 -8.40 19.71 9.93
N ALA A 132 -9.11 20.04 8.85
CA ALA A 132 -9.74 21.36 8.65
C ALA A 132 -10.83 21.69 9.68
N ARG A 133 -11.38 20.69 10.38
CA ARG A 133 -12.28 20.89 11.54
C ARG A 133 -11.55 21.39 12.78
N ARG A 134 -10.21 21.26 12.84
CA ARG A 134 -9.38 21.50 14.04
C ARG A 134 -8.34 22.61 13.87
N ILE A 135 -7.86 22.80 12.64
CA ILE A 135 -6.79 23.76 12.30
C ILE A 135 -7.13 24.47 10.99
N PRO A 136 -6.48 25.62 10.68
CA PRO A 136 -6.69 26.32 9.43
C PRO A 136 -6.44 25.44 8.20
N ALA A 137 -7.20 25.68 7.12
CA ALA A 137 -7.19 24.86 5.91
C ALA A 137 -5.81 24.74 5.25
N THR A 138 -4.99 25.80 5.30
CA THR A 138 -3.61 25.76 4.78
C THR A 138 -2.77 24.68 5.48
N TRP A 139 -2.89 24.55 6.81
CA TRP A 139 -2.23 23.50 7.57
C TRP A 139 -2.82 22.12 7.30
N ALA A 140 -4.15 22.05 7.13
CA ALA A 140 -4.81 20.80 6.77
C ALA A 140 -4.33 20.29 5.40
N LEU A 141 -4.17 21.18 4.40
CA LEU A 141 -3.57 20.83 3.10
C LEU A 141 -2.12 20.34 3.25
N ALA A 142 -1.31 21.04 4.08
CA ALA A 142 0.06 20.62 4.33
C ALA A 142 0.13 19.20 4.90
N GLY A 143 -0.75 18.85 5.85
CA GLY A 143 -0.86 17.51 6.41
C GLY A 143 -1.34 16.46 5.41
N THR A 144 -2.24 16.85 4.50
CA THR A 144 -2.70 15.97 3.42
C THR A 144 -1.57 15.66 2.44
N VAL A 145 -0.78 16.68 2.05
CA VAL A 145 0.41 16.48 1.20
C VAL A 145 1.49 15.68 1.92
N LEU A 146 1.65 15.88 3.24
CA LEU A 146 2.58 15.08 4.04
C LEU A 146 2.23 13.58 3.98
N SER A 147 0.93 13.24 4.05
CA SER A 147 0.47 11.86 3.87
C SER A 147 0.81 11.31 2.48
N MET A 148 0.67 12.12 1.42
CA MET A 148 1.05 11.71 0.06
C MET A 148 2.56 11.42 -0.07
N ALA A 149 3.41 12.07 0.72
CA ALA A 149 4.85 11.86 0.70
C ALA A 149 5.31 10.60 1.46
N MET A 150 4.40 9.83 2.06
CA MET A 150 4.67 8.55 2.74
C MET A 150 4.47 7.36 1.81
N ALA A 151 4.98 6.17 2.19
CA ALA A 151 4.89 4.97 1.37
C ALA A 151 3.45 4.51 1.06
N ALA A 152 2.46 4.91 1.87
CA ALA A 152 1.05 4.66 1.59
C ALA A 152 0.59 5.15 0.20
N PHE A 153 1.22 6.21 -0.32
CA PHE A 153 0.92 6.75 -1.64
C PHE A 153 1.26 5.77 -2.77
N ASP A 154 2.32 4.96 -2.63
CA ASP A 154 2.77 4.02 -3.67
C ASP A 154 1.71 2.96 -3.98
N TYR A 155 0.90 2.61 -2.99
CA TYR A 155 -0.22 1.68 -3.15
C TYR A 155 -1.44 2.30 -3.85
N SER A 156 -1.48 3.63 -4.00
CA SER A 156 -2.60 4.31 -4.67
C SER A 156 -2.67 3.99 -6.16
N PHE A 157 -1.55 3.66 -6.81
CA PHE A 157 -1.48 3.28 -8.22
C PHE A 157 -1.13 1.79 -8.41
N GLU A 158 -1.61 0.94 -7.50
CA GLU A 158 -1.59 -0.52 -7.61
C GLU A 158 -3.02 -1.09 -7.65
N SER A 159 -3.22 -2.12 -8.46
CA SER A 159 -4.50 -2.85 -8.50
C SER A 159 -4.60 -3.82 -7.32
N ARG A 160 -4.53 -3.26 -6.08
CA ARG A 160 -4.55 -4.02 -4.81
C ARG A 160 -5.52 -3.40 -3.80
N SER A 161 -5.82 -4.14 -2.76
CA SER A 161 -6.78 -3.77 -1.72
C SER A 161 -6.34 -2.61 -0.81
N TYR A 162 -5.04 -2.35 -0.71
CA TYR A 162 -4.44 -1.56 0.38
C TYR A 162 -4.90 -0.09 0.40
N ALA A 163 -4.80 0.60 -0.73
CA ALA A 163 -5.21 2.01 -0.85
C ALA A 163 -6.71 2.22 -0.65
N ILE A 164 -7.52 1.22 -1.03
CA ILE A 164 -8.97 1.24 -0.80
C ILE A 164 -9.26 1.17 0.71
N VAL A 165 -8.58 0.25 1.40
CA VAL A 165 -8.70 0.11 2.87
C VAL A 165 -8.26 1.36 3.57
N ASP A 166 -7.13 1.93 3.17
CA ASP A 166 -6.58 3.15 3.77
C ASP A 166 -7.59 4.31 3.69
N GLY A 167 -8.19 4.50 2.51
CA GLY A 167 -9.26 5.48 2.32
C GLY A 167 -10.49 5.22 3.19
N LEU A 168 -10.95 3.98 3.28
CA LEU A 168 -12.11 3.60 4.08
C LEU A 168 -11.86 3.75 5.58
N VAL A 169 -10.65 3.46 6.05
CA VAL A 169 -10.25 3.67 7.46
C VAL A 169 -10.29 5.16 7.80
N MET A 170 -9.71 6.02 6.96
CA MET A 170 -9.72 7.46 7.24
C MET A 170 -11.13 8.05 7.15
N LEU A 171 -11.95 7.57 6.21
CA LEU A 171 -13.37 7.94 6.12
C LEU A 171 -14.13 7.52 7.40
N ALA A 172 -13.89 6.31 7.92
CA ALA A 172 -14.54 5.86 9.15
C ALA A 172 -14.14 6.73 10.35
N VAL A 173 -12.86 7.10 10.48
CA VAL A 173 -12.36 7.99 11.52
C VAL A 173 -12.98 9.39 11.41
N LEU A 174 -13.08 9.95 10.21
CA LEU A 174 -13.78 11.22 9.97
C LEU A 174 -15.26 11.12 10.36
N CYS A 175 -15.95 10.10 9.89
CA CYS A 175 -17.37 9.90 10.19
C CYS A 175 -17.61 9.73 11.69
N TRP A 176 -16.75 8.99 12.39
CA TRP A 176 -16.80 8.89 13.83
C TRP A 176 -16.63 10.26 14.50
N SER A 177 -15.62 11.04 14.08
CA SER A 177 -15.36 12.37 14.67
C SER A 177 -16.54 13.34 14.47
N VAL A 178 -17.26 13.22 13.33
CA VAL A 178 -18.50 13.96 13.06
C VAL A 178 -19.66 13.47 13.93
N ALA A 179 -19.77 12.17 14.12
CA ALA A 179 -20.84 11.57 14.91
C ALA A 179 -20.77 11.90 16.40
N VAL A 180 -19.54 12.05 16.94
CA VAL A 180 -19.34 12.38 18.37
C VAL A 180 -19.29 13.89 18.64
N ASP A 181 -19.30 14.73 17.61
CA ASP A 181 -19.29 16.18 17.76
C ASP A 181 -20.66 16.66 18.30
N PRO A 182 -20.68 17.32 19.48
CA PRO A 182 -21.94 17.82 20.07
C PRO A 182 -22.66 18.86 19.19
N ALA A 183 -21.93 19.55 18.29
CA ALA A 183 -22.49 20.52 17.35
C ALA A 183 -23.20 19.87 16.15
N SER A 184 -23.00 18.56 15.93
CA SER A 184 -23.60 17.84 14.81
C SER A 184 -25.12 17.68 14.96
N ARG A 185 -25.86 18.05 13.92
CA ARG A 185 -27.32 17.81 13.87
C ARG A 185 -27.60 16.31 13.90
N ARG A 186 -28.71 15.90 14.50
CA ARG A 186 -29.09 14.48 14.66
C ARG A 186 -29.09 13.70 13.34
N SER A 187 -29.58 14.32 12.26
CA SER A 187 -29.55 13.70 10.92
C SER A 187 -28.14 13.46 10.41
N LEU A 188 -27.25 14.45 10.55
CA LEU A 188 -25.84 14.33 10.16
C LEU A 188 -25.12 13.28 11.02
N ARG A 189 -25.37 13.25 12.31
CA ARG A 189 -24.83 12.23 13.22
C ARG A 189 -25.23 10.82 12.78
N ASN A 190 -26.53 10.59 12.50
CA ASN A 190 -27.02 9.28 12.08
C ASN A 190 -26.42 8.86 10.73
N LEU A 191 -26.29 9.80 9.77
CA LEU A 191 -25.64 9.55 8.49
C LEU A 191 -24.16 9.20 8.69
N ALA A 192 -23.45 9.94 9.53
CA ALA A 192 -22.04 9.69 9.83
C ALA A 192 -21.85 8.32 10.53
N LEU A 193 -22.73 7.93 11.45
CA LEU A 193 -22.71 6.60 12.06
C LEU A 193 -22.90 5.49 11.02
N ALA A 194 -23.88 5.63 10.14
CA ALA A 194 -24.13 4.66 9.08
C ALA A 194 -22.93 4.57 8.13
N ALA A 195 -22.37 5.73 7.72
CA ALA A 195 -21.20 5.79 6.85
C ALA A 195 -19.95 5.17 7.51
N MET A 196 -19.75 5.40 8.83
CA MET A 196 -18.67 4.76 9.59
C MET A 196 -18.79 3.24 9.56
N VAL A 197 -19.97 2.69 9.86
CA VAL A 197 -20.22 1.24 9.87
C VAL A 197 -20.00 0.64 8.49
N LEU A 198 -20.53 1.28 7.45
CA LEU A 198 -20.38 0.84 6.06
C LEU A 198 -18.91 0.89 5.61
N ALA A 199 -18.18 1.96 5.95
CA ALA A 199 -16.75 2.08 5.61
C ALA A 199 -15.92 0.99 6.30
N LEU A 200 -16.16 0.72 7.59
CA LEU A 200 -15.46 -0.36 8.31
C LEU A 200 -15.81 -1.74 7.73
N ALA A 201 -17.09 -2.03 7.49
CA ALA A 201 -17.51 -3.31 6.91
C ALA A 201 -16.98 -3.51 5.49
N ALA A 202 -17.01 -2.47 4.65
CA ALA A 202 -16.42 -2.49 3.32
C ALA A 202 -14.89 -2.68 3.39
N GLY A 203 -14.21 -1.99 4.30
CA GLY A 203 -12.78 -2.16 4.53
C GLY A 203 -12.42 -3.60 4.90
N ILE A 204 -13.13 -4.20 5.84
CA ILE A 204 -12.95 -5.61 6.27
C ILE A 204 -13.23 -6.57 5.09
N SER A 205 -14.21 -6.25 4.26
CA SER A 205 -14.55 -7.03 3.06
C SER A 205 -13.61 -6.76 1.88
N THR A 206 -12.66 -5.83 2.03
CA THR A 206 -11.60 -5.51 1.07
C THR A 206 -10.26 -6.11 1.50
N ASN A 207 -9.96 -6.09 2.80
CA ASN A 207 -8.79 -6.73 3.40
C ASN A 207 -9.08 -7.04 4.88
N TYR A 208 -8.81 -8.25 5.33
CA TYR A 208 -9.14 -8.69 6.70
C TYR A 208 -8.46 -7.87 7.79
N PHE A 209 -7.25 -7.35 7.54
CA PHE A 209 -6.54 -6.48 8.50
C PHE A 209 -7.24 -5.13 8.74
N ALA A 210 -8.17 -4.73 7.87
CA ALA A 210 -8.99 -3.54 8.12
C ALA A 210 -9.84 -3.64 9.41
N VAL A 211 -10.02 -4.82 9.98
CA VAL A 211 -10.65 -4.99 11.30
C VAL A 211 -9.92 -4.22 12.40
N LEU A 212 -8.61 -4.02 12.25
CA LEU A 212 -7.81 -3.23 13.19
C LEU A 212 -8.28 -1.78 13.29
N ALA A 213 -8.96 -1.24 12.26
CA ALA A 213 -9.51 0.12 12.26
C ALA A 213 -10.59 0.35 13.34
N ILE A 214 -11.18 -0.72 13.84
CA ILE A 214 -12.11 -0.66 14.98
C ILE A 214 -11.38 -0.17 16.25
N LEU A 215 -10.11 -0.55 16.45
CA LEU A 215 -9.37 -0.28 17.68
C LEU A 215 -9.10 1.22 17.91
N PRO A 216 -8.66 2.03 16.92
CA PRO A 216 -8.53 3.47 17.08
C PRO A 216 -9.84 4.16 17.50
N ILE A 217 -10.95 3.81 16.86
CA ILE A 217 -12.27 4.37 17.17
C ILE A 217 -12.70 3.92 18.57
N ALA A 218 -12.53 2.65 18.91
CA ALA A 218 -12.84 2.12 20.24
C ALA A 218 -12.00 2.79 21.33
N ALA A 219 -10.70 3.02 21.11
CA ALA A 219 -9.82 3.73 22.04
C ALA A 219 -10.35 5.18 22.29
N GLY A 220 -10.73 5.87 21.23
CA GLY A 220 -11.38 7.19 21.34
C GLY A 220 -12.66 7.14 22.17
N GLU A 221 -13.54 6.18 21.90
CA GLU A 221 -14.81 6.02 22.63
C GLU A 221 -14.60 5.70 24.11
N VAL A 222 -13.63 4.86 24.44
CA VAL A 222 -13.27 4.57 25.83
C VAL A 222 -12.86 5.86 26.55
N VAL A 223 -11.98 6.66 25.95
CA VAL A 223 -11.54 7.95 26.55
C VAL A 223 -12.70 8.93 26.69
N ARG A 224 -13.59 9.00 25.69
CA ARG A 224 -14.78 9.86 25.73
C ARG A 224 -15.73 9.43 26.86
N THR A 225 -16.02 8.15 26.97
CA THR A 225 -16.86 7.57 28.01
C THR A 225 -16.30 7.80 29.41
N LEU A 226 -14.98 7.57 29.60
CA LEU A 226 -14.31 7.77 30.90
C LEU A 226 -14.37 9.24 31.33
N ARG A 227 -14.23 10.19 30.40
CA ARG A 227 -14.37 11.63 30.69
C ARG A 227 -15.79 11.99 31.12
N ALA A 228 -16.78 11.55 30.35
CA ALA A 228 -18.18 11.79 30.69
C ALA A 228 -18.56 11.21 32.07
N LEU A 229 -18.01 10.04 32.41
CA LEU A 229 -18.19 9.45 33.75
C LEU A 229 -17.50 10.23 34.87
N ARG A 230 -16.31 10.83 34.61
CA ARG A 230 -15.62 11.68 35.59
C ARG A 230 -16.39 12.98 35.81
N GLU A 231 -16.80 13.66 34.75
CA GLU A 231 -17.58 14.90 34.81
C GLU A 231 -18.90 14.70 35.57
N SER A 232 -19.60 13.59 35.32
CA SER A 232 -20.82 13.26 36.04
C SER A 232 -20.62 13.00 37.54
N ARG A 233 -19.46 12.51 37.97
CA ARG A 233 -19.11 12.38 39.39
C ARG A 233 -18.86 13.71 40.11
N HIS A 234 -18.24 14.68 39.41
CA HIS A 234 -17.97 16.00 39.98
C HIS A 234 -19.24 16.86 40.10
N MET A 235 -20.26 16.66 39.26
CA MET A 235 -21.54 17.35 39.35
C MET A 235 -22.51 16.76 40.39
N GLN A 236 -22.15 15.66 41.05
CA GLN A 236 -23.03 14.94 42.00
C GLN A 236 -23.14 15.56 43.41
N SER A 237 -22.70 16.82 43.65
CA SER A 237 -22.99 17.55 44.91
C SER A 237 -24.46 18.03 44.99
N GLY A 238 -25.33 17.79 44.01
CA GLY A 238 -26.75 18.16 43.96
C GLY A 238 -27.64 17.04 43.47
N LEU A 239 -28.57 16.63 44.30
CA LEU A 239 -29.80 15.84 44.27
C LEU A 239 -30.26 14.99 43.07
N ALA A 240 -29.65 14.95 41.90
CA ALA A 240 -30.05 14.09 40.80
C ALA A 240 -28.93 13.10 40.41
N ARG A 241 -29.14 11.79 40.66
CA ARG A 241 -28.23 10.72 40.17
C ARG A 241 -28.29 10.65 38.65
N PRO A 242 -27.26 11.12 37.90
CA PRO A 242 -27.20 10.88 36.46
C PRO A 242 -27.09 9.38 36.22
N ARG A 243 -27.87 8.88 35.26
CA ARG A 243 -27.83 7.49 34.83
C ARG A 243 -26.44 7.23 34.24
N ARG A 244 -25.58 6.46 34.92
CA ARG A 244 -24.23 6.09 34.47
C ARG A 244 -24.19 5.54 33.04
N PHE A 245 -25.29 4.90 32.62
CA PHE A 245 -25.45 4.38 31.26
C PHE A 245 -25.63 5.47 30.18
N ALA A 246 -26.00 6.71 30.55
CA ALA A 246 -26.10 7.81 29.59
C ALA A 246 -24.76 8.30 29.06
N ALA A 247 -23.65 7.92 29.71
CA ALA A 247 -22.28 8.25 29.25
C ALA A 247 -21.80 7.34 28.11
N ILE A 248 -22.41 6.17 27.91
CA ILE A 248 -22.02 5.20 26.88
C ILE A 248 -22.83 5.47 25.62
N ASP A 249 -22.17 5.66 24.50
CA ASP A 249 -22.81 5.82 23.19
C ASP A 249 -23.05 4.44 22.55
N PHE A 250 -24.09 3.76 22.98
CA PHE A 250 -24.45 2.42 22.50
C PHE A 250 -24.51 2.29 20.97
N PRO A 251 -25.08 3.26 20.21
CA PRO A 251 -25.07 3.20 18.75
C PRO A 251 -23.70 3.03 18.14
N ILE A 252 -22.65 3.69 18.67
CA ILE A 252 -21.28 3.56 18.17
C ILE A 252 -20.75 2.14 18.46
N TRP A 253 -20.88 1.64 19.69
CA TRP A 253 -20.43 0.30 20.05
C TRP A 253 -21.13 -0.80 19.28
N ILE A 254 -22.46 -0.68 19.08
CA ILE A 254 -23.23 -1.60 18.25
C ILE A 254 -22.72 -1.54 16.80
N GLY A 255 -22.44 -0.34 16.28
CA GLY A 255 -21.90 -0.17 14.94
C GLY A 255 -20.51 -0.80 14.75
N LEU A 256 -19.60 -0.62 15.73
CA LEU A 256 -18.29 -1.26 15.72
C LEU A 256 -18.39 -2.79 15.77
N PHE A 257 -19.28 -3.32 16.63
CA PHE A 257 -19.54 -4.75 16.70
C PHE A 257 -20.14 -5.29 15.39
N ALA A 258 -21.12 -4.60 14.82
CA ALA A 258 -21.73 -4.97 13.54
C ALA A 258 -20.71 -4.98 12.41
N ALA A 259 -19.84 -3.97 12.32
CA ALA A 259 -18.77 -3.94 11.35
C ALA A 259 -17.77 -5.09 11.56
N GLY A 260 -17.34 -5.35 12.80
CA GLY A 260 -16.42 -6.44 13.12
C GLY A 260 -16.99 -7.82 12.82
N SER A 261 -18.32 -8.00 13.00
CA SER A 261 -19.00 -9.26 12.70
C SER A 261 -18.97 -9.65 11.22
N THR A 262 -18.63 -8.72 10.32
CA THR A 262 -18.40 -9.00 8.89
C THR A 262 -17.34 -10.10 8.67
N LEU A 263 -16.33 -10.21 9.56
CA LEU A 263 -15.34 -11.29 9.49
C LEU A 263 -15.96 -12.70 9.56
N LEU A 264 -17.12 -12.85 10.22
CA LEU A 264 -17.81 -14.14 10.33
C LEU A 264 -18.23 -14.70 8.97
N ALA A 265 -18.56 -13.79 8.02
CA ALA A 265 -18.90 -14.19 6.65
C ALA A 265 -17.70 -14.85 5.92
N TYR A 266 -16.48 -14.46 6.27
CA TYR A 266 -15.25 -14.91 5.62
C TYR A 266 -14.48 -15.95 6.43
N ARG A 267 -15.02 -16.47 7.54
CA ARG A 267 -14.31 -17.38 8.46
C ARG A 267 -13.69 -18.61 7.77
N LYS A 268 -14.37 -19.15 6.74
CA LYS A 268 -13.85 -20.31 5.99
C LYS A 268 -12.71 -19.93 5.07
N MET A 269 -12.80 -18.79 4.37
CA MET A 269 -11.73 -18.26 3.53
C MET A 269 -10.49 -17.92 4.36
N ILE A 270 -10.67 -17.28 5.53
CA ILE A 270 -9.57 -16.94 6.45
C ILE A 270 -8.88 -18.23 6.94
N ALA A 271 -9.65 -19.23 7.37
CA ALA A 271 -9.09 -20.49 7.84
C ALA A 271 -8.32 -21.22 6.73
N HIS A 272 -8.85 -21.21 5.50
CA HIS A 272 -8.19 -21.78 4.33
C HIS A 272 -6.89 -21.04 4.00
N ALA A 273 -6.92 -19.71 3.94
CA ALA A 273 -5.74 -18.89 3.67
C ALA A 273 -4.63 -19.09 4.72
N ILE A 274 -4.98 -19.17 6.01
CA ILE A 274 -4.00 -19.47 7.07
C ILE A 274 -3.39 -20.86 6.87
N ALA A 275 -4.20 -21.88 6.60
CA ALA A 275 -3.71 -23.24 6.40
C ALA A 275 -2.81 -23.37 5.16
N GLN A 276 -3.13 -22.62 4.09
CA GLN A 276 -2.39 -22.65 2.83
C GLN A 276 -1.07 -21.89 2.91
N PHE A 277 -1.07 -20.66 3.42
CA PHE A 277 0.07 -19.74 3.29
C PHE A 277 0.96 -19.67 4.54
N ALA A 278 0.41 -19.80 5.76
CA ALA A 278 1.20 -19.56 6.97
C ALA A 278 2.40 -20.50 7.18
N PRO A 279 2.38 -21.78 6.78
CA PRO A 279 3.50 -22.69 7.03
C PRO A 279 4.82 -22.24 6.41
N TYR A 280 4.77 -21.69 5.19
CA TYR A 280 5.94 -21.29 4.39
C TYR A 280 5.89 -19.83 3.94
N ALA A 281 5.19 -18.97 4.68
CA ALA A 281 5.11 -17.56 4.37
C ALA A 281 6.47 -16.86 4.54
N TRP A 282 6.82 -16.00 3.59
CA TRP A 282 8.00 -15.12 3.68
C TRP A 282 7.87 -14.08 4.80
N ASN A 283 6.65 -13.68 5.14
CA ASN A 283 6.33 -12.65 6.12
C ASN A 283 5.79 -13.24 7.44
N LYS A 284 6.50 -14.24 7.99
CA LYS A 284 6.19 -14.80 9.31
C LYS A 284 6.19 -13.70 10.37
N VAL A 285 5.26 -13.82 11.31
CA VAL A 285 5.12 -12.83 12.39
C VAL A 285 6.38 -12.81 13.25
N SER A 286 7.07 -11.66 13.27
CA SER A 286 8.22 -11.36 14.12
C SER A 286 8.13 -9.93 14.65
N ILE A 287 8.88 -9.63 15.71
CA ILE A 287 8.96 -8.25 16.21
C ILE A 287 9.65 -7.33 15.21
N ASP A 288 10.55 -7.86 14.39
CA ASP A 288 11.25 -7.11 13.36
C ASP A 288 10.27 -6.53 12.32
N GLN A 289 9.21 -7.28 11.98
CA GLN A 289 8.14 -6.81 11.10
C GLN A 289 7.42 -5.55 11.61
N VAL A 290 7.44 -5.30 12.93
CA VAL A 290 6.91 -4.05 13.50
C VAL A 290 7.85 -2.90 13.17
N PHE A 291 9.16 -3.09 13.34
CA PHE A 291 10.17 -2.08 13.00
C PHE A 291 10.19 -1.82 11.50
N ASP A 292 10.19 -2.87 10.68
CA ASP A 292 10.11 -2.79 9.22
C ASP A 292 8.87 -2.00 8.78
N SER A 293 7.71 -2.25 9.43
CA SER A 293 6.48 -1.52 9.13
C SER A 293 6.60 -0.02 9.41
N TYR A 294 7.26 0.39 10.50
CA TYR A 294 7.48 1.81 10.76
C TYR A 294 8.53 2.40 9.82
N THR A 295 9.62 1.67 9.57
CA THR A 295 10.68 2.11 8.67
C THR A 295 10.14 2.29 7.27
N GLU A 296 9.52 1.27 6.69
CA GLU A 296 8.99 1.33 5.32
C GLU A 296 7.93 2.44 5.16
N MET A 297 7.01 2.56 6.13
CA MET A 297 5.86 3.47 5.98
C MET A 297 6.19 4.94 6.27
N VAL A 298 7.11 5.24 7.20
CA VAL A 298 7.29 6.59 7.76
C VAL A 298 8.68 7.17 7.51
N GLU A 299 9.70 6.34 7.30
CA GLU A 299 11.11 6.75 7.19
C GLU A 299 11.33 7.85 6.16
N VAL A 300 10.72 7.73 4.99
CA VAL A 300 10.85 8.69 3.88
C VAL A 300 10.51 10.13 4.29
N VAL A 301 9.61 10.29 5.27
CA VAL A 301 9.20 11.60 5.80
C VAL A 301 9.95 11.96 7.08
N LEU A 302 10.35 10.96 7.85
CA LEU A 302 11.02 11.18 9.14
C LEU A 302 12.36 11.87 8.97
N TYR A 303 13.20 11.44 8.04
CA TYR A 303 14.52 12.04 7.80
C TYR A 303 14.46 13.51 7.40
N PRO A 304 13.65 13.94 6.41
CA PRO A 304 13.54 15.37 6.10
C PRO A 304 12.98 16.20 7.24
N ILE A 305 12.05 15.68 8.06
CA ILE A 305 11.56 16.37 9.25
C ILE A 305 12.67 16.51 10.29
N LEU A 306 13.44 15.45 10.56
CA LEU A 306 14.58 15.51 11.47
C LEU A 306 15.68 16.44 10.96
N ALA A 307 15.96 16.42 9.65
CA ALA A 307 16.93 17.31 9.02
C ALA A 307 16.52 18.79 9.16
N LEU A 308 15.23 19.10 8.93
CA LEU A 308 14.70 20.47 9.16
C LEU A 308 14.78 20.88 10.62
N PHE A 309 14.47 19.97 11.53
CA PHE A 309 14.57 20.24 12.96
C PHE A 309 16.03 20.48 13.38
N ALA A 310 16.95 19.63 12.92
CA ALA A 310 18.40 19.81 13.17
C ALA A 310 18.91 21.12 12.57
N PHE A 311 18.53 21.45 11.33
CA PHE A 311 18.87 22.71 10.68
C PHE A 311 18.31 23.92 11.46
N ALA A 312 17.04 23.88 11.89
CA ALA A 312 16.46 24.91 12.71
C ALA A 312 17.19 25.07 14.05
N LEU A 313 17.63 23.98 14.66
CA LEU A 313 18.42 23.96 15.88
C LEU A 313 19.82 24.57 15.65
N VAL A 314 20.50 24.21 14.58
CA VAL A 314 21.80 24.81 14.19
C VAL A 314 21.65 26.29 13.95
N LEU A 315 20.66 26.74 13.18
CA LEU A 315 20.39 28.16 12.97
C LEU A 315 20.11 28.89 14.27
N PHE A 316 19.43 28.26 15.21
CA PHE A 316 19.18 28.80 16.54
C PHE A 316 20.49 29.03 17.33
N PHE A 317 21.38 28.02 17.36
CA PHE A 317 22.66 28.12 18.05
C PHE A 317 23.60 29.14 17.38
N VAL A 318 23.71 29.13 16.05
CA VAL A 318 24.51 30.08 15.27
C VAL A 318 23.99 31.50 15.47
N SER A 319 22.67 31.72 15.40
CA SER A 319 22.09 33.06 15.67
C SER A 319 22.36 33.54 17.09
N ARG A 320 22.44 32.62 18.07
CA ARG A 320 22.75 32.95 19.46
C ARG A 320 24.20 33.32 19.67
N GLN A 321 25.13 32.74 18.89
CA GLN A 321 26.56 33.05 18.97
C GLN A 321 26.95 34.33 18.20
N LEU A 322 26.33 34.57 17.04
CA LEU A 322 26.57 35.78 16.22
C LEU A 322 25.86 37.05 16.76
N ALA A 323 25.07 36.92 17.79
CA ALA A 323 24.20 37.95 18.33
C ALA A 323 24.80 38.98 19.30
N PRO A 324 26.12 39.01 19.67
CA PRO A 324 26.67 40.17 20.35
C PRO A 324 26.64 41.45 19.50
N ALA A 325 26.58 41.32 18.16
CA ALA A 325 26.75 42.46 17.24
C ALA A 325 25.47 43.24 16.86
N CYS A 326 24.27 42.70 17.14
CA CYS A 326 23.01 43.36 16.74
C CYS A 326 21.94 43.21 17.82
N ARG A 327 21.86 44.20 18.75
CA ARG A 327 20.91 44.20 19.89
C ARG A 327 19.43 44.24 19.48
N ASP A 328 19.07 44.86 18.38
CA ASP A 328 17.66 45.13 18.01
C ASP A 328 16.98 44.01 17.21
N CYS A 329 17.73 43.19 16.45
CA CYS A 329 17.16 42.03 15.73
C CYS A 329 16.82 40.83 16.64
N ARG A 330 17.37 40.85 17.87
CA ARG A 330 17.33 39.74 18.84
C ARG A 330 15.97 39.45 19.45
N THR A 331 15.06 40.41 19.43
CA THR A 331 13.94 40.37 20.37
C THR A 331 12.63 39.84 19.80
N SER A 332 12.45 39.81 18.48
CA SER A 332 11.10 39.54 17.95
C SER A 332 10.82 38.10 17.49
N LEU A 333 11.70 37.51 16.70
CA LEU A 333 11.43 36.17 16.11
C LEU A 333 11.87 35.02 17.03
N ALA A 334 13.10 35.06 17.54
CA ALA A 334 13.61 33.98 18.40
C ALA A 334 12.87 33.93 19.75
N ARG A 335 12.56 35.09 20.37
CA ARG A 335 11.74 35.15 21.60
C ARG A 335 10.30 34.67 21.36
N ARG A 336 9.69 35.04 20.23
CA ARG A 336 8.34 34.56 19.90
C ARG A 336 8.35 33.06 19.68
N TRP A 337 9.38 32.53 19.00
CA TRP A 337 9.51 31.10 18.76
C TRP A 337 9.79 30.31 20.04
N ILE A 338 10.79 30.74 20.84
CA ILE A 338 11.10 30.10 22.13
C ILE A 338 9.91 30.21 23.10
N GLY A 339 9.28 31.37 23.16
CA GLY A 339 8.09 31.59 23.98
C GLY A 339 6.92 30.69 23.56
N SER A 340 6.72 30.47 22.24
CA SER A 340 5.65 29.60 21.72
C SER A 340 5.94 28.11 21.89
N VAL A 341 7.22 27.73 21.86
CA VAL A 341 7.65 26.31 22.03
C VAL A 341 7.74 25.95 23.51
N MET A 342 8.38 26.79 24.34
CA MET A 342 8.59 26.51 25.77
C MET A 342 7.41 26.90 26.67
N PHE A 343 6.66 27.92 26.30
CA PHE A 343 5.52 28.43 27.07
C PHE A 343 4.32 28.68 26.16
N PRO A 344 3.71 27.60 25.62
CA PRO A 344 2.54 27.76 24.77
C PRO A 344 1.40 28.41 25.56
N ALA A 345 0.78 29.42 24.98
CA ALA A 345 -0.31 30.20 25.60
C ALA A 345 -1.53 29.38 26.00
N SER A 346 -1.71 28.20 25.42
CA SER A 346 -2.63 27.17 25.89
C SER A 346 -1.91 25.81 25.94
N ARG A 347 -2.10 25.07 27.03
CA ARG A 347 -1.58 23.70 27.19
C ARG A 347 -2.42 22.68 26.39
N ASP A 348 -3.55 23.10 25.83
CA ASP A 348 -4.50 22.22 25.19
C ASP A 348 -4.08 21.86 23.77
N LEU A 349 -4.16 20.58 23.45
CA LEU A 349 -4.05 20.10 22.07
C LEU A 349 -5.20 20.69 21.24
N PRO A 350 -4.98 20.98 19.95
CA PRO A 350 -6.04 21.49 19.07
C PRO A 350 -7.16 20.47 18.79
N VAL A 351 -7.06 19.29 19.38
CA VAL A 351 -8.04 18.19 19.25
C VAL A 351 -8.53 17.72 20.61
N PRO A 352 -9.78 17.26 20.74
CA PRO A 352 -10.28 16.64 21.96
C PRO A 352 -9.47 15.38 22.31
N ALA A 353 -9.37 15.04 23.61
CA ALA A 353 -8.55 13.91 24.03
C ALA A 353 -9.00 12.55 23.49
N HIS A 354 -10.27 12.37 23.19
CA HIS A 354 -10.76 11.16 22.57
C HIS A 354 -10.25 11.03 21.12
N GLU A 355 -10.20 12.13 20.35
CA GLU A 355 -9.57 12.12 19.02
C GLU A 355 -8.05 11.92 19.13
N ALA A 356 -7.39 12.54 20.12
CA ALA A 356 -5.97 12.31 20.36
C ALA A 356 -5.67 10.82 20.69
N ALA A 357 -6.55 10.15 21.44
CA ALA A 357 -6.42 8.72 21.71
C ALA A 357 -6.60 7.88 20.45
N ALA A 358 -7.54 8.23 19.58
CA ALA A 358 -7.74 7.55 18.30
C ALA A 358 -6.53 7.75 17.36
N ILE A 359 -5.97 8.97 17.28
CA ILE A 359 -4.76 9.26 16.50
C ILE A 359 -3.58 8.44 17.02
N PHE A 360 -3.39 8.40 18.36
CA PHE A 360 -2.33 7.59 18.97
C PHE A 360 -2.50 6.11 18.65
N ALA A 361 -3.72 5.58 18.71
CA ALA A 361 -4.00 4.20 18.35
C ALA A 361 -3.77 3.92 16.85
N LEU A 362 -4.02 4.88 15.94
CA LEU A 362 -3.62 4.79 14.54
C LEU A 362 -2.09 4.73 14.39
N MET A 363 -1.35 5.53 15.15
CA MET A 363 0.12 5.47 15.13
C MET A 363 0.68 4.14 15.65
N THR A 364 -0.05 3.43 16.50
CA THR A 364 0.35 2.10 17.01
C THR A 364 -0.18 0.94 16.17
N TYR A 365 -0.72 1.21 14.98
CA TYR A 365 -1.34 0.21 14.11
C TYR A 365 -0.42 -1.00 13.80
N PRO A 366 0.90 -0.86 13.52
CA PRO A 366 1.81 -1.99 13.35
C PRO A 366 1.92 -2.89 14.58
N ILE A 367 1.95 -2.30 15.79
CA ILE A 367 1.97 -3.05 17.05
C ILE A 367 0.66 -3.84 17.23
N LEU A 368 -0.48 -3.20 16.94
CA LEU A 368 -1.79 -3.87 16.99
C LEU A 368 -1.87 -5.00 15.98
N GLY A 369 -1.36 -4.80 14.76
CA GLY A 369 -1.23 -5.82 13.72
C GLY A 369 -0.40 -7.01 14.18
N TYR A 370 0.75 -6.76 14.78
CA TYR A 370 1.63 -7.78 15.35
C TYR A 370 0.91 -8.61 16.44
N VAL A 371 0.25 -7.96 17.39
CA VAL A 371 -0.48 -8.65 18.45
C VAL A 371 -1.58 -9.55 17.88
N VAL A 372 -2.39 -9.04 16.94
CA VAL A 372 -3.48 -9.83 16.34
C VAL A 372 -2.94 -10.98 15.51
N ALA A 373 -1.91 -10.76 14.71
CA ALA A 373 -1.29 -11.78 13.87
C ALA A 373 -0.62 -12.87 14.73
N SER A 374 0.08 -12.50 15.81
CA SER A 374 0.70 -13.44 16.77
C SER A 374 -0.32 -14.35 17.46
N LEU A 375 -1.49 -13.78 17.85
CA LEU A 375 -2.55 -14.54 18.50
C LEU A 375 -3.26 -15.53 17.57
N ARG A 376 -3.18 -15.31 16.26
CA ARG A 376 -3.88 -16.12 15.24
C ARG A 376 -2.96 -17.02 14.43
N GLY A 377 -1.64 -16.97 14.66
CA GLY A 377 -0.66 -17.70 13.84
C GLY A 377 -0.62 -17.24 12.39
N GLY A 378 -0.95 -15.95 12.15
CA GLY A 378 -1.03 -15.37 10.82
C GLY A 378 0.31 -14.81 10.33
N MET A 379 0.20 -13.93 9.33
CA MET A 379 1.31 -13.23 8.69
C MET A 379 1.21 -11.74 8.97
N LEU A 380 2.33 -11.03 8.99
CA LEU A 380 2.36 -9.58 9.08
C LEU A 380 3.27 -9.04 7.95
N SER A 381 2.81 -7.96 7.30
CA SER A 381 3.60 -7.22 6.32
C SER A 381 3.32 -5.73 6.50
N PRO A 382 4.28 -4.84 6.24
CA PRO A 382 4.09 -3.39 6.28
C PRO A 382 2.83 -2.92 5.54
N ARG A 383 2.54 -3.50 4.38
CA ARG A 383 1.36 -3.19 3.56
C ARG A 383 0.00 -3.51 4.21
N PHE A 384 -0.04 -4.30 5.29
CA PHE A 384 -1.28 -4.59 6.01
C PHE A 384 -1.62 -3.51 7.06
N VAL A 385 -0.66 -2.65 7.38
CA VAL A 385 -0.78 -1.65 8.45
C VAL A 385 -0.61 -0.21 7.96
N ILE A 386 -0.78 0.01 6.66
CA ILE A 386 -0.68 1.31 5.97
C ILE A 386 -1.41 2.47 6.67
N PRO A 387 -2.60 2.30 7.32
CA PRO A 387 -3.27 3.40 8.01
C PRO A 387 -2.43 4.11 9.07
N VAL A 388 -1.31 3.54 9.50
CA VAL A 388 -0.30 4.19 10.35
C VAL A 388 0.17 5.53 9.76
N CYS A 389 0.26 5.65 8.43
CA CYS A 389 0.65 6.86 7.72
C CYS A 389 -0.29 8.03 8.01
N PHE A 390 -1.61 7.80 8.03
CA PHE A 390 -2.57 8.84 8.43
C PHE A 390 -2.41 9.24 9.90
N GLY A 391 -2.17 8.28 10.79
CA GLY A 391 -1.89 8.56 12.20
C GLY A 391 -0.71 9.52 12.35
N PHE A 392 0.41 9.23 11.70
CA PHE A 392 1.60 10.07 11.71
C PHE A 392 1.39 11.42 11.02
N ALA A 393 0.72 11.46 9.85
CA ALA A 393 0.43 12.71 9.15
C ALA A 393 -0.42 13.66 10.00
N ILE A 394 -1.45 13.15 10.67
CA ILE A 394 -2.30 13.93 11.59
C ILE A 394 -1.45 14.44 12.76
N ALA A 395 -0.75 13.54 13.44
CA ALA A 395 0.03 13.87 14.63
C ALA A 395 1.12 14.92 14.31
N ALA A 396 1.92 14.69 13.25
CA ALA A 396 2.98 15.61 12.84
C ALA A 396 2.42 16.99 12.46
N THR A 397 1.29 17.03 11.74
CA THR A 397 0.65 18.29 11.36
C THR A 397 0.13 19.06 12.56
N LEU A 398 -0.53 18.39 13.52
CA LEU A 398 -1.03 19.03 14.74
C LEU A 398 0.11 19.54 15.63
N VAL A 399 1.20 18.79 15.75
CA VAL A 399 2.40 19.21 16.47
C VAL A 399 3.05 20.41 15.76
N ALA A 400 3.25 20.34 14.44
CA ALA A 400 3.81 21.44 13.66
C ALA A 400 2.94 22.71 13.77
N TYR A 401 1.63 22.57 13.64
CA TYR A 401 0.70 23.68 13.85
C TYR A 401 0.85 24.29 15.25
N ARG A 402 0.88 23.46 16.30
CA ARG A 402 1.04 23.94 17.68
C ARG A 402 2.35 24.71 17.89
N LEU A 403 3.44 24.21 17.34
CA LEU A 403 4.77 24.81 17.49
C LEU A 403 4.94 26.11 16.70
N PHE A 404 4.38 26.16 15.49
CA PHE A 404 4.69 27.22 14.53
C PHE A 404 3.52 28.18 14.22
N ARG A 405 2.31 27.97 14.79
CA ARG A 405 1.12 28.81 14.52
C ARG A 405 1.33 30.31 14.81
N SER A 406 2.25 30.66 15.70
CA SER A 406 2.59 32.05 16.02
C SER A 406 3.46 32.72 14.95
N LEU A 407 4.08 31.92 14.05
CA LEU A 407 4.90 32.46 12.99
C LEU A 407 4.01 32.77 11.77
N PRO A 408 4.04 34.00 11.26
CA PRO A 408 3.29 34.33 10.08
C PRO A 408 3.78 33.46 8.89
N ARG A 409 2.86 32.94 8.11
CA ARG A 409 3.12 32.13 6.90
C ARG A 409 3.70 30.73 7.13
N ALA A 410 3.83 30.25 8.36
CA ALA A 410 4.35 28.92 8.63
C ALA A 410 3.53 27.83 7.94
N GLY A 411 2.20 27.98 7.85
CA GLY A 411 1.34 27.04 7.13
C GLY A 411 1.67 26.94 5.64
N VAL A 412 1.87 28.09 4.96
CA VAL A 412 2.27 28.10 3.53
C VAL A 412 3.66 27.52 3.35
N ALA A 413 4.61 27.88 4.23
CA ALA A 413 5.96 27.33 4.17
C ALA A 413 5.97 25.81 4.33
N MET A 414 5.17 25.27 5.28
CA MET A 414 5.01 23.82 5.46
C MET A 414 4.37 23.17 4.23
N LEU A 415 3.32 23.77 3.66
CA LEU A 415 2.67 23.27 2.44
C LEU A 415 3.66 23.22 1.26
N CYS A 416 4.40 24.31 1.03
CA CYS A 416 5.41 24.35 -0.03
C CYS A 416 6.51 23.32 0.18
N PHE A 417 6.97 23.15 1.42
CA PHE A 417 7.97 22.13 1.75
C PHE A 417 7.46 20.72 1.47
N CYS A 418 6.26 20.36 1.95
CA CYS A 418 5.68 19.05 1.72
C CYS A 418 5.46 18.79 0.22
N LEU A 419 4.99 19.79 -0.54
CA LEU A 419 4.84 19.67 -2.00
C LEU A 419 6.18 19.46 -2.70
N ALA A 420 7.20 20.25 -2.36
CA ALA A 420 8.52 20.10 -2.96
C ALA A 420 9.14 18.73 -2.66
N TRP A 421 9.00 18.26 -1.42
CA TRP A 421 9.45 16.94 -1.02
C TRP A 421 8.71 15.83 -1.76
N PHE A 422 7.38 15.90 -1.82
CA PHE A 422 6.54 14.95 -2.57
C PHE A 422 6.96 14.90 -4.05
N ILE A 423 7.07 16.06 -4.71
CA ILE A 423 7.48 16.12 -6.13
C ILE A 423 8.87 15.53 -6.33
N ALA A 424 9.82 15.83 -5.45
CA ALA A 424 11.19 15.29 -5.54
C ALA A 424 11.20 13.76 -5.40
N ARG A 425 10.47 13.23 -4.40
CA ARG A 425 10.31 11.78 -4.20
C ARG A 425 9.69 11.11 -5.44
N GLU A 426 8.54 11.62 -5.89
CA GLU A 426 7.83 11.00 -7.00
C GLU A 426 8.57 11.11 -8.34
N SER A 427 9.43 12.11 -8.49
CA SER A 427 10.32 12.19 -9.66
C SER A 427 11.37 11.06 -9.65
N VAL A 428 11.90 10.69 -8.49
CA VAL A 428 12.82 9.56 -8.34
C VAL A 428 12.07 8.24 -8.59
N VAL A 429 10.88 8.08 -8.03
CA VAL A 429 10.03 6.90 -8.22
C VAL A 429 9.64 6.73 -9.70
N ALA A 430 9.26 7.82 -10.38
CA ALA A 430 8.96 7.80 -11.81
C ALA A 430 10.17 7.36 -12.65
N ALA A 431 11.36 7.89 -12.35
CA ALA A 431 12.59 7.49 -13.03
C ALA A 431 12.91 6.01 -12.79
N MET A 432 12.73 5.52 -11.57
CA MET A 432 12.90 4.11 -11.23
C MET A 432 11.95 3.21 -12.03
N TYR A 433 10.66 3.51 -12.07
CA TYR A 433 9.70 2.70 -12.85
C TYR A 433 9.97 2.74 -14.36
N ALA A 434 10.36 3.91 -14.91
CA ALA A 434 10.75 4.01 -16.30
C ALA A 434 11.96 3.12 -16.62
N GLN A 435 12.96 3.10 -15.74
CA GLN A 435 14.14 2.24 -15.89
C GLN A 435 13.78 0.75 -15.76
N GLN A 436 12.93 0.38 -14.83
CA GLN A 436 12.45 -1.00 -14.65
C GLN A 436 11.67 -1.49 -15.89
N LYS A 437 10.80 -0.64 -16.42
CA LYS A 437 10.07 -0.91 -17.66
C LYS A 437 11.02 -1.13 -18.84
N GLN A 438 12.01 -0.27 -18.98
CA GLN A 438 13.05 -0.42 -20.01
C GLN A 438 13.87 -1.70 -19.83
N ALA A 439 14.27 -2.02 -18.60
CA ALA A 439 15.02 -3.23 -18.31
C ALA A 439 14.23 -4.52 -18.66
N PHE A 440 12.92 -4.52 -18.43
CA PHE A 440 12.05 -5.61 -18.85
C PHE A 440 12.04 -5.77 -20.38
N TYR A 441 11.88 -4.67 -21.13
CA TYR A 441 11.89 -4.75 -22.60
C TYR A 441 13.27 -5.12 -23.13
N ASN A 442 14.37 -4.69 -22.52
CA ASN A 442 15.71 -5.14 -22.88
C ASN A 442 15.86 -6.67 -22.74
N LEU A 443 15.27 -7.27 -21.69
CA LEU A 443 15.23 -8.73 -21.53
C LEU A 443 14.45 -9.39 -22.68
N VAL A 444 13.30 -8.84 -23.06
CA VAL A 444 12.48 -9.36 -24.17
C VAL A 444 13.23 -9.23 -25.50
N ASP A 445 13.91 -8.12 -25.74
CA ASP A 445 14.64 -7.84 -26.97
C ASP A 445 15.91 -8.72 -27.12
N ALA A 446 16.48 -9.21 -26.02
CA ALA A 446 17.61 -10.16 -26.04
C ALA A 446 17.19 -11.61 -26.34
N LEU A 447 15.89 -11.91 -26.29
CA LEU A 447 15.39 -13.28 -26.43
C LEU A 447 15.65 -13.90 -27.81
N PRO A 448 15.53 -13.22 -28.96
CA PRO A 448 15.84 -13.79 -30.28
C PRO A 448 17.25 -14.36 -30.38
N GLU A 449 18.23 -13.74 -29.72
CA GLU A 449 19.60 -14.25 -29.65
C GLU A 449 19.66 -15.57 -28.85
N ALA A 450 18.94 -15.64 -27.74
CA ALA A 450 18.84 -16.86 -26.94
C ALA A 450 18.10 -17.98 -27.70
N GLU A 451 17.09 -17.64 -28.48
CA GLU A 451 16.34 -18.59 -29.31
C GLU A 451 17.19 -19.20 -30.43
N ALA A 452 18.18 -18.47 -30.95
CA ALA A 452 19.11 -19.02 -31.95
C ALA A 452 19.96 -20.19 -31.42
N ALA A 453 20.08 -20.33 -30.09
CA ALA A 453 20.81 -21.42 -29.44
C ALA A 453 19.98 -22.70 -29.23
N VAL A 454 18.68 -22.70 -29.55
CA VAL A 454 17.75 -23.82 -29.35
C VAL A 454 16.86 -24.02 -30.59
N PRO A 455 16.24 -25.21 -30.79
CA PRO A 455 15.30 -25.42 -31.88
C PRO A 455 14.11 -24.45 -31.84
N SER A 456 13.57 -24.09 -32.99
CA SER A 456 12.40 -23.25 -33.12
C SER A 456 11.20 -23.87 -32.38
N GLY A 457 10.43 -23.02 -31.66
CA GLY A 457 9.25 -23.48 -30.88
C GLY A 457 9.57 -24.12 -29.53
N THR A 458 10.85 -24.11 -29.10
CA THR A 458 11.29 -24.60 -27.79
C THR A 458 10.49 -23.90 -26.66
N PRO A 459 10.00 -24.63 -25.63
CA PRO A 459 9.33 -24.03 -24.47
C PRO A 459 10.23 -23.03 -23.74
N ILE A 460 9.62 -21.94 -23.23
CA ILE A 460 10.30 -20.93 -22.42
C ILE A 460 9.89 -21.15 -20.97
N VAL A 461 10.82 -21.55 -20.13
CA VAL A 461 10.62 -21.85 -18.72
C VAL A 461 11.00 -20.62 -17.90
N ILE A 462 10.05 -20.11 -17.11
CA ILE A 462 10.29 -18.97 -16.22
C ILE A 462 9.88 -19.38 -14.79
N PRO A 463 10.84 -19.79 -13.95
CA PRO A 463 10.55 -20.32 -12.61
C PRO A 463 10.32 -19.24 -11.54
N ASP A 464 10.43 -17.98 -11.91
CA ASP A 464 10.13 -16.84 -11.03
C ASP A 464 8.69 -16.37 -11.30
N PRO A 465 7.78 -16.44 -10.30
CA PRO A 465 6.37 -16.09 -10.49
C PRO A 465 6.16 -14.61 -10.82
N LEU A 466 7.02 -13.71 -10.29
CA LEU A 466 6.95 -12.28 -10.60
C LEU A 466 7.24 -12.04 -12.09
N LEU A 467 8.29 -12.66 -12.60
CA LEU A 467 8.69 -12.52 -14.00
C LEU A 467 7.73 -13.28 -14.94
N ALA A 468 7.29 -14.48 -14.57
CA ALA A 468 6.47 -15.34 -15.44
C ALA A 468 5.15 -14.67 -15.83
N LEU A 469 4.39 -14.17 -14.86
CA LEU A 469 3.10 -13.50 -15.14
C LEU A 469 3.31 -12.18 -15.90
N THR A 470 4.31 -11.38 -15.54
CA THR A 470 4.62 -10.13 -16.24
C THR A 470 5.06 -10.40 -17.67
N PHE A 471 5.93 -11.41 -17.88
CA PHE A 471 6.35 -11.81 -19.21
C PHE A 471 5.17 -12.33 -20.05
N ARG A 472 4.32 -13.14 -19.47
CA ARG A 472 3.11 -13.63 -20.13
C ARG A 472 2.16 -12.51 -20.56
N HIS A 473 2.10 -11.42 -19.80
CA HIS A 473 1.21 -10.28 -20.04
C HIS A 473 1.78 -9.31 -21.10
N TYR A 474 3.08 -9.01 -21.07
CA TYR A 474 3.69 -7.92 -21.85
C TYR A 474 4.53 -8.39 -23.04
N ALA A 475 5.01 -9.64 -23.05
CA ALA A 475 5.81 -10.13 -24.17
C ALA A 475 4.96 -10.34 -25.44
N PRO A 476 5.57 -10.29 -26.63
CA PRO A 476 4.89 -10.62 -27.88
C PRO A 476 4.14 -11.96 -27.80
N ALA A 477 2.96 -12.05 -28.40
CA ALA A 477 2.08 -13.20 -28.28
C ALA A 477 2.75 -14.53 -28.67
N SER A 478 3.65 -14.53 -29.67
CA SER A 478 4.43 -15.70 -30.10
C SER A 478 5.38 -16.22 -29.01
N LEU A 479 5.97 -15.35 -28.21
CA LEU A 479 6.84 -15.71 -27.08
C LEU A 479 5.99 -16.09 -25.86
N ALA A 480 5.02 -15.28 -25.53
CA ALA A 480 4.12 -15.47 -24.41
C ALA A 480 3.40 -16.82 -24.46
N ALA A 481 3.00 -17.29 -25.66
CA ALA A 481 2.32 -18.57 -25.84
C ALA A 481 3.17 -19.80 -25.48
N ARG A 482 4.49 -19.67 -25.45
CA ARG A 482 5.45 -20.76 -25.15
C ARG A 482 5.91 -20.77 -23.68
N VAL A 483 5.45 -19.82 -22.87
CA VAL A 483 5.82 -19.73 -21.46
C VAL A 483 5.21 -20.90 -20.69
N VAL A 484 6.06 -21.58 -19.93
CA VAL A 484 5.70 -22.67 -19.01
C VAL A 484 6.22 -22.31 -17.62
N PHE A 485 5.37 -22.47 -16.61
CA PHE A 485 5.75 -22.29 -15.22
C PHE A 485 5.90 -23.66 -14.55
N PRO A 486 7.14 -24.10 -14.27
CA PRO A 486 7.38 -25.37 -13.58
C PRO A 486 7.15 -25.20 -12.08
N LEU A 487 6.73 -26.25 -11.39
CA LEU A 487 6.43 -26.22 -9.99
C LEU A 487 6.94 -27.47 -9.26
N ASP A 488 7.77 -27.28 -8.24
CA ASP A 488 8.22 -28.30 -7.32
C ASP A 488 8.29 -27.72 -5.91
N PHE A 489 7.27 -27.95 -5.09
CA PHE A 489 7.19 -27.38 -3.74
C PHE A 489 8.34 -27.84 -2.83
N PRO A 490 8.74 -29.12 -2.80
CA PRO A 490 9.94 -29.56 -2.08
C PRO A 490 11.20 -28.78 -2.46
N ALA A 491 11.49 -28.63 -3.75
CA ALA A 491 12.66 -27.90 -4.23
C ALA A 491 12.58 -26.40 -3.88
N ILE A 492 11.42 -25.77 -4.11
CA ILE A 492 11.18 -24.35 -3.78
C ILE A 492 11.42 -24.11 -2.29
N ARG A 493 10.86 -24.95 -1.41
CA ARG A 493 11.03 -24.84 0.04
C ARG A 493 12.46 -25.07 0.49
N THR A 494 13.21 -25.94 -0.20
CA THR A 494 14.61 -26.24 0.11
C THR A 494 15.51 -25.06 -0.22
N PHE A 495 15.37 -24.48 -1.39
CA PHE A 495 16.29 -23.46 -1.90
C PHE A 495 15.85 -22.01 -1.62
N ARG A 496 14.54 -21.76 -1.53
CA ARG A 496 14.00 -20.41 -1.31
C ARG A 496 13.35 -20.20 0.06
N HIS A 497 12.91 -21.25 0.74
CA HIS A 497 12.26 -21.23 2.05
C HIS A 497 10.88 -20.56 2.10
N ASP A 498 10.33 -20.15 0.96
CA ASP A 498 9.02 -19.53 0.79
C ASP A 498 8.37 -20.02 -0.51
N ASP A 499 7.08 -20.38 -0.45
CA ASP A 499 6.32 -20.89 -1.57
C ASP A 499 4.97 -20.17 -1.77
N SER A 500 4.74 -19.09 -1.03
CA SER A 500 3.45 -18.39 -1.04
C SER A 500 2.97 -17.94 -2.42
N PRO A 501 3.84 -17.40 -3.32
CA PRO A 501 3.42 -17.05 -4.67
C PRO A 501 3.01 -18.26 -5.51
N GLU A 502 3.71 -19.36 -5.36
CA GLU A 502 3.44 -20.61 -6.10
C GLU A 502 2.14 -21.28 -5.63
N GLU A 503 1.84 -21.21 -4.34
CA GLU A 503 0.56 -21.67 -3.80
C GLU A 503 -0.63 -20.92 -4.44
N ASN A 504 -0.52 -19.60 -4.61
CA ASN A 504 -1.52 -18.80 -5.33
C ASN A 504 -1.64 -19.24 -6.79
N LEU A 505 -0.51 -19.40 -7.49
CA LEU A 505 -0.50 -19.81 -8.89
C LEU A 505 -1.08 -21.22 -9.05
N TRP A 506 -0.72 -22.14 -8.15
CA TRP A 506 -1.22 -23.51 -8.18
C TRP A 506 -2.73 -23.59 -7.92
N ALA A 507 -3.24 -22.81 -6.95
CA ALA A 507 -4.68 -22.74 -6.68
C ALA A 507 -5.49 -22.22 -7.89
N GLY A 508 -4.93 -21.25 -8.63
CA GLY A 508 -5.57 -20.65 -9.81
C GLY A 508 -5.28 -21.34 -11.16
N ARG A 509 -4.39 -22.34 -11.21
CA ARG A 509 -3.81 -22.87 -12.46
C ARG A 509 -4.79 -23.28 -13.56
N ASN A 510 -5.94 -23.81 -13.19
CA ASN A 510 -6.92 -24.30 -14.14
C ASN A 510 -8.00 -23.27 -14.53
N ILE A 511 -8.03 -22.13 -13.85
CA ILE A 511 -9.14 -21.17 -13.93
C ILE A 511 -8.67 -19.78 -14.37
N LEU A 512 -7.48 -19.35 -13.90
CA LEU A 512 -7.07 -17.96 -13.99
C LEU A 512 -5.99 -17.72 -15.05
N TYR A 513 -4.97 -18.59 -15.10
CA TYR A 513 -3.75 -18.24 -15.80
C TYR A 513 -3.72 -18.82 -17.22
N PRO A 514 -3.44 -17.98 -18.24
CA PRO A 514 -3.39 -18.40 -19.64
C PRO A 514 -2.04 -19.06 -20.01
N MET A 515 -1.36 -19.71 -19.05
CA MET A 515 -0.10 -20.41 -19.24
C MET A 515 -0.13 -21.75 -18.50
N PRO A 516 0.58 -22.79 -18.99
CA PRO A 516 0.74 -24.06 -18.29
C PRO A 516 1.50 -23.88 -16.97
N ILE A 517 0.89 -24.29 -15.86
CA ILE A 517 1.54 -24.43 -14.55
C ILE A 517 1.59 -25.92 -14.26
N VAL A 518 2.77 -26.51 -14.31
CA VAL A 518 2.95 -27.96 -14.34
C VAL A 518 3.97 -28.44 -13.30
N PRO A 519 3.79 -29.63 -12.71
CA PRO A 519 4.83 -30.22 -11.86
C PRO A 519 6.14 -30.37 -12.65
N LEU A 520 7.28 -30.00 -12.03
CA LEU A 520 8.60 -30.07 -12.67
C LEU A 520 8.92 -31.46 -13.21
N ALA A 521 8.67 -32.51 -12.42
CA ALA A 521 8.91 -33.89 -12.85
C ALA A 521 8.11 -34.27 -14.11
N THR A 522 6.84 -33.85 -14.20
CA THR A 522 6.01 -34.08 -15.38
C THR A 522 6.55 -33.35 -16.61
N PHE A 523 6.96 -32.08 -16.41
CA PHE A 523 7.56 -31.27 -17.46
C PHE A 523 8.88 -31.89 -17.95
N GLN A 524 9.81 -32.22 -17.05
CA GLN A 524 11.10 -32.83 -17.35
C GLN A 524 10.97 -34.12 -18.12
N HIS A 525 10.03 -34.98 -17.74
CA HIS A 525 9.79 -36.25 -18.39
C HIS A 525 9.30 -36.09 -19.86
N ALA A 526 8.49 -35.07 -20.12
CA ALA A 526 7.94 -34.79 -21.45
C ALA A 526 8.81 -33.87 -22.31
N ALA A 527 9.68 -33.05 -21.67
CA ALA A 527 10.44 -32.04 -22.37
C ALA A 527 11.65 -32.58 -23.12
N GLY A 528 11.89 -31.99 -24.30
CA GLY A 528 13.18 -32.06 -24.97
C GLY A 528 14.15 -31.02 -24.44
N ASN A 529 14.71 -30.17 -25.32
CA ASN A 529 15.41 -28.96 -24.91
C ASN A 529 14.40 -27.88 -24.50
N TYR A 530 14.77 -27.03 -23.56
CA TYR A 530 13.97 -25.88 -23.16
C TYR A 530 14.86 -24.69 -22.81
N LEU A 531 14.36 -23.48 -23.07
CA LEU A 531 15.01 -22.22 -22.73
C LEU A 531 14.56 -21.78 -21.35
N ILE A 532 15.47 -21.45 -20.46
CA ILE A 532 15.16 -20.95 -19.12
C ILE A 532 15.52 -19.48 -19.03
N ILE A 533 14.62 -18.68 -18.46
CA ILE A 533 14.87 -17.30 -18.07
C ILE A 533 14.85 -17.25 -16.55
N ALA A 534 16.01 -17.17 -15.91
CA ALA A 534 16.14 -17.21 -14.46
C ALA A 534 17.38 -16.46 -13.99
N LYS A 535 17.42 -16.13 -12.71
CA LYS A 535 18.64 -15.66 -12.03
C LYS A 535 19.53 -16.85 -11.71
N ASP A 536 20.85 -16.61 -11.55
CA ASP A 536 21.81 -17.67 -11.23
C ASP A 536 21.47 -18.43 -9.93
N GLU A 537 20.88 -17.74 -8.95
CA GLU A 537 20.48 -18.27 -7.63
C GLU A 537 19.01 -18.68 -7.59
N ASN A 538 18.40 -19.01 -8.73
CA ASN A 538 17.00 -19.45 -8.74
C ASN A 538 16.90 -20.92 -8.34
N TRP A 539 15.85 -21.25 -7.57
CA TRP A 539 15.60 -22.61 -7.08
C TRP A 539 15.65 -23.69 -8.16
N LEU A 540 15.16 -23.40 -9.37
CA LEU A 540 15.18 -24.38 -10.48
C LEU A 540 16.59 -24.63 -10.97
N ILE A 541 17.42 -23.59 -11.11
CA ILE A 541 18.82 -23.75 -11.54
C ILE A 541 19.62 -24.53 -10.50
N GLU A 542 19.38 -24.29 -9.22
CA GLU A 542 20.02 -25.01 -8.12
C GLU A 542 19.55 -26.46 -8.06
N ASP A 543 18.26 -26.73 -8.22
CA ASP A 543 17.69 -28.06 -8.25
C ASP A 543 18.24 -28.89 -9.43
N LEU A 544 18.24 -28.32 -10.64
CA LEU A 544 18.82 -28.99 -11.83
C LEU A 544 20.29 -29.36 -11.64
N ARG A 545 21.07 -28.45 -11.04
CA ARG A 545 22.49 -28.71 -10.73
C ARG A 545 22.65 -29.79 -9.66
N ALA A 546 21.85 -29.75 -8.61
CA ALA A 546 21.88 -30.75 -7.53
C ALA A 546 21.53 -32.15 -8.02
N HIS A 547 20.62 -32.26 -8.98
CA HIS A 547 20.24 -33.56 -9.58
C HIS A 547 21.01 -33.89 -10.85
N LEU A 548 22.11 -33.17 -11.15
CA LEU A 548 23.01 -33.41 -12.29
C LEU A 548 22.32 -33.34 -13.66
N TYR A 549 21.22 -32.62 -13.78
CA TYR A 549 20.63 -32.32 -15.09
C TYR A 549 21.53 -31.33 -15.86
N PRO A 550 21.72 -31.54 -17.18
CA PRO A 550 22.50 -30.62 -17.98
C PRO A 550 21.82 -29.26 -18.08
N VAL A 551 22.43 -28.24 -17.51
CA VAL A 551 21.99 -26.84 -17.60
C VAL A 551 23.16 -25.97 -18.01
N ARG A 552 23.04 -25.25 -19.12
CA ARG A 552 24.09 -24.42 -19.69
C ARG A 552 23.65 -22.96 -19.78
N ARG A 553 24.37 -22.08 -19.12
CA ARG A 553 24.17 -20.63 -19.27
C ARG A 553 24.61 -20.16 -20.66
N LEU A 554 23.80 -19.31 -21.29
CA LEU A 554 24.17 -18.66 -22.55
C LEU A 554 24.97 -17.37 -22.27
N PRO A 555 25.96 -17.03 -23.08
CA PRO A 555 26.78 -15.83 -22.90
C PRO A 555 26.10 -14.59 -23.49
N ILE A 556 24.85 -14.36 -23.10
CA ILE A 556 24.02 -13.27 -23.61
C ILE A 556 23.80 -12.28 -22.48
N GLU A 557 24.14 -11.02 -22.72
CA GLU A 557 23.88 -9.94 -21.77
C GLU A 557 22.47 -9.41 -21.96
N THR A 558 21.65 -9.51 -20.94
CA THR A 558 20.25 -9.06 -20.98
C THR A 558 20.12 -7.54 -20.84
N HIS A 559 21.18 -6.81 -20.43
CA HIS A 559 21.15 -5.39 -20.07
C HIS A 559 19.99 -5.01 -19.11
N ALA A 560 19.42 -6.01 -18.46
CA ALA A 560 18.32 -5.90 -17.50
C ALA A 560 18.92 -5.78 -16.10
N LYS A 561 19.31 -4.56 -15.69
CA LYS A 561 19.88 -4.32 -14.36
C LYS A 561 18.76 -4.42 -13.30
N ASP A 562 19.11 -5.04 -12.17
CA ASP A 562 18.31 -4.95 -10.96
C ASP A 562 18.32 -3.50 -10.44
N ILE A 563 17.14 -2.92 -10.28
CA ILE A 563 16.96 -1.53 -9.84
C ILE A 563 16.31 -1.48 -8.44
N GLY A 564 16.03 -2.65 -7.86
CA GLY A 564 15.36 -2.78 -6.56
C GLY A 564 13.83 -2.62 -6.62
N GLY A 565 13.19 -2.83 -5.50
CA GLY A 565 11.74 -2.74 -5.34
C GLY A 565 10.97 -4.00 -5.76
N PHE A 566 9.65 -3.99 -5.56
CA PHE A 566 8.75 -5.08 -5.99
C PHE A 566 8.48 -5.00 -7.49
N THR A 567 9.39 -5.56 -8.29
CA THR A 567 9.32 -5.56 -9.74
C THR A 567 9.64 -6.93 -10.31
N PRO A 568 9.27 -7.20 -11.57
CA PRO A 568 9.59 -8.46 -12.22
C PRO A 568 11.08 -8.81 -12.23
N LEU A 569 11.95 -7.80 -12.10
CA LEU A 569 13.41 -7.95 -12.11
C LEU A 569 14.04 -7.72 -10.73
N ALA A 570 13.23 -7.68 -9.65
CA ALA A 570 13.75 -7.55 -8.30
C ALA A 570 14.69 -8.70 -7.93
N HIS A 571 15.73 -8.40 -7.14
CA HIS A 571 16.67 -9.37 -6.58
C HIS A 571 17.63 -10.06 -7.59
N GLY A 572 18.02 -9.40 -8.66
CA GLY A 572 19.10 -9.85 -9.55
C GLY A 572 18.76 -9.82 -11.03
N THR A 573 19.80 -9.83 -11.85
CA THR A 573 19.70 -9.80 -13.32
C THR A 573 19.36 -11.19 -13.84
N PRO A 574 18.25 -11.38 -14.60
CA PRO A 574 17.97 -12.66 -15.24
C PRO A 574 18.98 -12.97 -16.34
N ALA A 575 19.30 -14.24 -16.50
CA ALA A 575 20.13 -14.78 -17.56
C ALA A 575 19.37 -15.87 -18.33
N PHE A 576 19.87 -16.22 -19.50
CA PHE A 576 19.33 -17.30 -20.32
C PHE A 576 20.10 -18.58 -20.11
N TYR A 577 19.39 -19.70 -19.99
CA TYR A 577 19.95 -21.04 -19.89
C TYR A 577 19.26 -21.99 -20.84
N VAL A 578 19.99 -23.01 -21.29
CA VAL A 578 19.42 -24.16 -21.98
C VAL A 578 19.41 -25.33 -21.03
N GLY A 579 18.24 -25.87 -20.75
CA GLY A 579 18.05 -27.12 -20.02
C GLY A 579 17.71 -28.26 -20.96
N VAL A 580 17.94 -29.49 -20.51
CA VAL A 580 17.72 -30.73 -21.26
C VAL A 580 16.81 -31.64 -20.43
N GLY A 581 15.68 -32.05 -20.99
CA GLY A 581 14.76 -32.98 -20.35
C GLY A 581 15.03 -34.44 -20.67
N ASP A 582 14.32 -35.33 -19.99
CA ASP A 582 14.51 -36.78 -20.06
C ASP A 582 14.30 -37.37 -21.46
N ALA A 583 13.47 -36.75 -22.28
CA ALA A 583 13.22 -37.20 -23.65
C ALA A 583 14.52 -37.20 -24.49
N VAL A 584 15.40 -36.21 -24.29
CA VAL A 584 16.71 -36.14 -24.96
C VAL A 584 17.71 -37.08 -24.30
N LEU A 585 17.73 -37.10 -22.95
CA LEU A 585 18.68 -37.91 -22.18
C LEU A 585 18.46 -39.42 -22.39
N SER A 586 17.23 -39.84 -22.63
CA SER A 586 16.85 -41.26 -22.91
C SER A 586 17.01 -41.68 -24.38
N GLY A 587 17.47 -40.78 -25.25
CA GLY A 587 17.64 -41.06 -26.69
C GLY A 587 16.31 -41.28 -27.43
N ARG A 588 15.18 -40.91 -26.86
CA ARG A 588 13.88 -40.97 -27.50
C ARG A 588 13.72 -39.81 -28.46
N SER A 589 13.73 -40.10 -29.78
CA SER A 589 13.31 -39.13 -30.78
C SER A 589 11.78 -38.97 -30.66
N LEU A 590 11.34 -37.90 -30.02
CA LEU A 590 9.94 -37.53 -30.03
C LEU A 590 9.60 -36.91 -31.37
N PRO A 591 8.54 -37.39 -32.07
CA PRO A 591 7.95 -36.68 -33.20
C PRO A 591 7.47 -35.32 -32.69
N GLY A 592 7.76 -34.27 -33.46
CA GLY A 592 7.58 -32.86 -33.10
C GLY A 592 6.36 -32.61 -32.21
N LEU A 593 6.65 -32.24 -30.96
CA LEU A 593 5.66 -31.64 -30.06
C LEU A 593 5.35 -30.23 -30.57
N VAL A 594 4.41 -30.15 -31.53
CA VAL A 594 3.52 -28.99 -31.56
C VAL A 594 2.76 -29.09 -30.25
N PRO A 595 2.82 -28.11 -29.34
CA PRO A 595 1.98 -28.17 -28.17
C PRO A 595 0.53 -28.09 -28.65
N GLU A 596 -0.15 -29.26 -28.74
CA GLU A 596 -1.60 -29.19 -28.62
C GLU A 596 -1.89 -28.39 -27.36
N PRO A 597 -2.89 -27.48 -27.38
CA PRO A 597 -3.27 -26.77 -26.17
C PRO A 597 -3.49 -27.84 -25.11
N PHE A 598 -2.66 -27.83 -24.06
CA PHE A 598 -2.67 -28.82 -22.99
C PHE A 598 -4.13 -28.98 -22.53
N ARG A 599 -4.84 -29.96 -23.05
CA ARG A 599 -6.09 -30.42 -22.46
C ARG A 599 -5.72 -30.92 -21.08
N ALA A 600 -6.31 -30.30 -20.06
CA ALA A 600 -6.19 -30.74 -18.69
C ALA A 600 -6.22 -32.27 -18.66
N ALA A 601 -5.12 -32.89 -18.25
CA ALA A 601 -5.09 -34.33 -18.08
C ALA A 601 -6.05 -34.66 -16.92
N ASP A 602 -7.24 -35.09 -17.27
CA ASP A 602 -8.20 -35.73 -16.38
C ASP A 602 -7.62 -37.04 -15.87
N ASN A 603 -6.64 -37.03 -15.01
CA ASN A 603 -6.22 -38.20 -14.22
C ASN A 603 -4.91 -37.90 -13.49
N LEU A 604 -4.95 -37.09 -12.40
CA LEU A 604 -3.93 -37.14 -11.36
C LEU A 604 -4.46 -38.01 -10.21
N PRO A 605 -3.71 -39.01 -9.72
CA PRO A 605 -4.11 -39.80 -8.57
C PRO A 605 -4.09 -38.91 -7.32
N GLY A 606 -5.26 -38.49 -6.87
CA GLY A 606 -5.43 -37.64 -5.66
C GLY A 606 -6.66 -36.75 -5.67
N SER A 607 -7.28 -36.45 -6.81
CA SER A 607 -8.53 -35.68 -6.85
C SER A 607 -9.75 -36.58 -6.62
N ARG A 608 -9.94 -37.03 -5.37
CA ARG A 608 -11.26 -37.50 -4.97
C ARG A 608 -12.19 -36.28 -4.91
N SER A 609 -13.06 -36.20 -5.91
CA SER A 609 -14.26 -35.39 -5.86
C SER A 609 -15.04 -35.76 -4.59
N MET A 610 -15.14 -34.86 -3.62
CA MET A 610 -16.18 -34.98 -2.60
C MET A 610 -17.52 -34.70 -3.31
N VAL A 611 -18.18 -35.76 -3.75
CA VAL A 611 -19.61 -35.75 -4.01
C VAL A 611 -20.30 -35.84 -2.63
N PRO A 612 -21.18 -34.91 -2.26
CA PRO A 612 -21.96 -35.06 -1.04
C PRO A 612 -23.11 -36.06 -1.33
N GLY A 613 -23.11 -37.16 -0.61
CA GLY A 613 -24.28 -38.04 -0.49
C GLY A 613 -24.08 -39.48 -0.93
N GLU A 614 -23.47 -40.26 -0.05
CA GLU A 614 -23.87 -41.68 0.10
C GLU A 614 -23.63 -42.07 1.56
N THR A 615 -24.73 -42.20 2.27
CA THR A 615 -24.87 -42.82 3.56
C THR A 615 -24.53 -44.31 3.42
N THR A 616 -23.35 -44.72 3.82
CA THR A 616 -23.06 -46.15 4.03
C THR A 616 -23.52 -46.56 5.42
N GLN A 617 -24.58 -47.33 5.46
CA GLN A 617 -25.02 -48.14 6.58
C GLN A 617 -23.86 -49.02 7.07
N ASN A 618 -23.64 -48.97 8.38
CA ASN A 618 -22.70 -49.82 9.11
C ASN A 618 -23.41 -51.19 9.39
N PRO A 619 -22.85 -52.34 9.04
CA PRO A 619 -23.30 -53.60 9.62
C PRO A 619 -22.44 -53.94 10.83
N SER A 620 -23.12 -54.03 11.94
CA SER A 620 -22.81 -54.78 13.18
C SER A 620 -21.64 -55.76 13.17
N LYS A 621 -20.63 -55.54 14.00
CA LYS A 621 -20.27 -56.39 15.15
C LYS A 621 -19.27 -55.67 16.05
#